data_370545fb5bd08e5adfa150cbcfcddcb2
#
_entry.id   370545fb5bd08e5adfa150cbcfcddcb2
#
_cell.length_a   1.000
_cell.length_b   1.000
_cell.length_c   1.000
_cell.angle_alpha   90.00
_cell.angle_beta   90.00
_cell.angle_gamma   90.00
#
_symmetry.space_group_name_H-M   'P 1'
#
loop_
_entity.id
_entity.type
_entity.pdbx_description
1 polymer ?
#
loop_
_entity_poly.entity_id
_entity_poly.type
_entity_poly.pdbx_seq_one_letter_code
_entity_poly.pdbx_strand_id
1 'polypeptide(L)'
;MNPAALSADARPRVPRILAVDDSELMHRLLRTRLQLEQVEIHCAVTGDEGLRMAEEIQPEVMLLDIDLDGTMDGFEVLQRLKENPRTRDIAVIFISASCETMDRVRCLDLGAVDFIPKPFEMAELKARVRSAIRVQQLLRMLSQRAQLDGLTALWNRAYFDQRLAAEFAEARRHARPLSLVLCDIDHFKGVNDRFGHPCGDEVLALFATILSGGRASDIPCRYGGEEFGVILPATALGEAVEVAERFRRAFEEHQWRRHPDLVLTASFGVAEVAGLAADGRPADLLANADAALYAAKRGGRNRVSASALPMAA
;
A
#
# COMPACT_ATOMS: atom_id res chain seq x y z
N MET A 1 7.30 -22.41 -8.70
CA MET A 1 7.64 -21.09 -9.28
C MET A 1 8.88 -20.54 -8.60
N ASN A 2 9.87 -20.14 -9.36
CA ASN A 2 11.19 -19.75 -8.86
C ASN A 2 11.12 -18.31 -8.30
N PRO A 3 11.37 -18.05 -7.02
CA PRO A 3 11.35 -16.70 -6.42
C PRO A 3 12.48 -15.77 -6.90
N ALA A 4 13.37 -16.24 -7.77
CA ALA A 4 14.55 -15.49 -8.24
C ALA A 4 14.28 -14.51 -9.39
N ALA A 5 13.05 -14.43 -9.94
CA ALA A 5 12.73 -13.53 -11.07
C ALA A 5 12.19 -12.15 -10.66
N LEU A 6 12.11 -11.84 -9.37
CA LEU A 6 11.40 -10.67 -8.82
C LEU A 6 12.29 -9.49 -8.43
N SER A 7 13.57 -9.43 -8.81
CA SER A 7 14.47 -8.37 -8.32
C SER A 7 15.28 -7.61 -9.37
N ALA A 8 14.80 -7.45 -10.61
CA ALA A 8 15.62 -6.85 -11.67
C ALA A 8 15.52 -5.33 -11.82
N ASP A 9 14.68 -4.59 -11.06
CA ASP A 9 14.52 -3.13 -11.28
C ASP A 9 14.48 -2.24 -10.02
N ALA A 10 14.93 -2.71 -8.89
CA ALA A 10 15.10 -1.88 -7.71
C ALA A 10 16.54 -1.36 -7.62
N ARG A 11 16.91 -0.35 -8.41
CA ARG A 11 18.07 0.48 -8.03
C ARG A 11 17.79 1.02 -6.62
N PRO A 12 18.76 0.93 -5.69
CA PRO A 12 18.55 1.44 -4.35
C PRO A 12 18.22 2.94 -4.46
N ARG A 13 16.99 3.30 -4.09
CA ARG A 13 16.55 4.70 -4.07
C ARG A 13 17.41 5.44 -3.05
N VAL A 14 17.95 6.59 -3.46
CA VAL A 14 18.69 7.48 -2.54
C VAL A 14 17.75 7.88 -1.40
N PRO A 15 18.11 7.65 -0.13
CA PRO A 15 17.28 8.02 1.00
C PRO A 15 17.04 9.52 1.05
N ARG A 16 15.82 9.94 1.36
CA ARG A 16 15.42 11.34 1.50
C ARG A 16 15.33 11.72 2.96
N ILE A 17 15.87 12.86 3.29
CA ILE A 17 15.78 13.48 4.61
C ILE A 17 15.05 14.82 4.45
N LEU A 18 14.08 15.06 5.33
CA LEU A 18 13.43 16.36 5.44
C LEU A 18 13.86 17.01 6.76
N ALA A 19 14.48 18.17 6.69
CA ALA A 19 14.83 19.00 7.86
C ALA A 19 13.77 20.10 8.01
N VAL A 20 13.16 20.19 9.18
CA VAL A 20 12.19 21.21 9.54
C VAL A 20 12.78 22.01 10.71
N ASP A 21 13.24 23.23 10.43
CA ASP A 21 13.95 24.12 11.37
C ASP A 21 13.82 25.54 10.79
N ASP A 22 13.55 26.55 11.60
CA ASP A 22 13.41 27.93 11.15
C ASP A 22 14.75 28.60 10.82
N SER A 23 15.86 27.96 11.22
CA SER A 23 17.23 28.48 11.03
C SER A 23 17.81 28.12 9.65
N GLU A 24 17.94 29.10 8.76
CA GLU A 24 18.67 28.90 7.50
C GLU A 24 20.13 28.41 7.70
N LEU A 25 20.75 28.79 8.82
CA LEU A 25 22.09 28.34 9.14
C LEU A 25 22.12 26.83 9.37
N MET A 26 21.12 26.31 10.08
CA MET A 26 20.96 24.88 10.30
C MET A 26 20.75 24.13 8.97
N HIS A 27 19.91 24.62 8.09
CA HIS A 27 19.71 24.06 6.76
C HIS A 27 21.00 23.99 5.93
N ARG A 28 21.79 25.05 5.92
CA ARG A 28 23.12 25.09 5.24
C ARG A 28 24.09 24.08 5.85
N LEU A 29 24.13 24.00 7.18
CA LEU A 29 24.97 23.05 7.90
C LEU A 29 24.61 21.61 7.53
N LEU A 30 23.33 21.25 7.61
CA LEU A 30 22.83 19.91 7.31
C LEU A 30 23.10 19.53 5.85
N ARG A 31 22.77 20.41 4.88
CA ARG A 31 23.06 20.18 3.46
C ARG A 31 24.53 19.89 3.21
N THR A 32 25.43 20.75 3.76
CA THR A 32 26.87 20.62 3.53
C THR A 32 27.43 19.34 4.16
N ARG A 33 27.00 19.02 5.37
CA ARG A 33 27.62 17.94 6.16
C ARG A 33 27.05 16.57 5.90
N LEU A 34 25.78 16.46 5.47
CA LEU A 34 25.13 15.19 5.12
C LEU A 34 25.27 14.83 3.62
N GLN A 35 25.72 15.76 2.77
CA GLN A 35 25.90 15.54 1.33
C GLN A 35 26.81 14.32 1.01
N LEU A 36 27.77 14.02 1.89
CA LEU A 36 28.68 12.87 1.75
C LEU A 36 28.05 11.51 2.12
N GLU A 37 26.85 11.51 2.70
CA GLU A 37 26.16 10.30 3.17
C GLU A 37 25.26 9.64 2.10
N GLN A 38 25.35 10.11 0.84
CA GLN A 38 24.52 9.61 -0.26
C GLN A 38 23.01 9.72 0.04
N VAL A 39 22.59 10.86 0.58
CA VAL A 39 21.20 11.18 0.91
C VAL A 39 20.75 12.45 0.17
N GLU A 40 19.47 12.54 -0.14
CA GLU A 40 18.83 13.73 -0.68
C GLU A 40 18.21 14.54 0.48
N ILE A 41 18.57 15.83 0.62
CA ILE A 41 18.13 16.65 1.74
C ILE A 41 17.19 17.73 1.25
N HIS A 42 16.00 17.74 1.83
CA HIS A 42 14.99 18.76 1.69
C HIS A 42 14.88 19.55 2.98
N CYS A 43 14.47 20.82 2.89
CA CYS A 43 14.35 21.70 4.05
C CYS A 43 13.03 22.45 4.00
N ALA A 44 12.40 22.61 5.16
CA ALA A 44 11.22 23.41 5.40
C ALA A 44 11.47 24.33 6.60
N VAL A 45 10.95 25.56 6.56
CA VAL A 45 11.15 26.56 7.60
C VAL A 45 10.02 26.62 8.63
N THR A 46 8.86 26.00 8.33
CA THR A 46 7.71 25.96 9.21
C THR A 46 7.13 24.55 9.33
N GLY A 47 6.37 24.28 10.39
CA GLY A 47 5.70 23.00 10.59
C GLY A 47 4.70 22.67 9.47
N ASP A 48 3.92 23.66 9.01
CA ASP A 48 2.95 23.47 7.91
C ASP A 48 3.64 23.08 6.59
N GLU A 49 4.74 23.75 6.25
CA GLU A 49 5.55 23.41 5.09
C GLU A 49 6.14 22.01 5.23
N GLY A 50 6.65 21.67 6.42
CA GLY A 50 7.19 20.35 6.74
C GLY A 50 6.17 19.23 6.54
N LEU A 51 4.93 19.40 7.01
CA LEU A 51 3.86 18.43 6.82
C LEU A 51 3.51 18.23 5.35
N ARG A 52 3.34 19.31 4.60
CA ARG A 52 3.05 19.26 3.17
C ARG A 52 4.17 18.53 2.40
N MET A 53 5.42 18.92 2.64
CA MET A 53 6.58 18.27 2.02
C MET A 53 6.71 16.79 2.42
N ALA A 54 6.40 16.43 3.66
CA ALA A 54 6.42 15.04 4.10
C ALA A 54 5.46 14.17 3.30
N GLU A 55 4.27 14.67 2.96
CA GLU A 55 3.32 13.97 2.10
C GLU A 55 3.77 13.85 0.63
N GLU A 56 4.40 14.90 0.10
CA GLU A 56 4.87 14.95 -1.29
C GLU A 56 6.09 14.06 -1.54
N ILE A 57 7.14 14.21 -0.72
CA ILE A 57 8.43 13.57 -0.95
C ILE A 57 8.58 12.21 -0.24
N GLN A 58 7.75 11.93 0.78
CA GLN A 58 7.81 10.69 1.57
C GLN A 58 9.25 10.38 2.05
N PRO A 59 9.83 11.22 2.94
CA PRO A 59 11.20 11.05 3.40
C PRO A 59 11.33 9.81 4.29
N GLU A 60 12.51 9.21 4.32
CA GLU A 60 12.84 8.14 5.28
C GLU A 60 12.98 8.68 6.70
N VAL A 61 13.56 9.87 6.83
CA VAL A 61 13.84 10.51 8.12
C VAL A 61 13.43 11.97 8.05
N MET A 62 12.78 12.44 9.11
CA MET A 62 12.57 13.86 9.37
C MET A 62 13.44 14.29 10.55
N LEU A 63 14.24 15.35 10.37
CA LEU A 63 14.92 16.09 11.42
C LEU A 63 14.03 17.26 11.79
N LEU A 64 13.56 17.33 13.03
CA LEU A 64 12.50 18.25 13.43
C LEU A 64 12.94 19.07 14.63
N ASP A 65 12.92 20.40 14.53
CA ASP A 65 13.05 21.26 15.70
C ASP A 65 11.76 21.28 16.51
N ILE A 66 11.89 21.44 17.82
CA ILE A 66 10.73 21.65 18.71
C ILE A 66 10.25 23.09 18.59
N ASP A 67 11.17 24.04 18.66
CA ASP A 67 10.89 25.46 18.65
C ASP A 67 10.85 25.96 17.20
N LEU A 68 9.69 25.93 16.57
CA LEU A 68 9.49 26.39 15.21
C LEU A 68 8.75 27.73 15.20
N ASP A 69 9.23 28.64 14.36
CA ASP A 69 8.48 29.85 14.05
C ASP A 69 7.18 29.50 13.31
N GLY A 70 6.04 29.95 13.80
CA GLY A 70 4.77 29.77 13.12
C GLY A 70 3.59 29.38 14.00
N THR A 71 2.63 28.65 13.42
CA THR A 71 1.38 28.28 14.07
C THR A 71 1.45 26.96 14.84
N MET A 72 2.50 26.17 14.62
CA MET A 72 2.68 24.84 15.21
C MET A 72 4.09 24.67 15.75
N ASP A 73 4.20 24.05 16.92
CA ASP A 73 5.47 23.52 17.44
C ASP A 73 5.83 22.14 16.86
N GLY A 74 7.04 21.67 17.14
CA GLY A 74 7.49 20.36 16.63
C GLY A 74 6.69 19.18 17.20
N PHE A 75 6.09 19.29 18.38
CA PHE A 75 5.25 18.24 18.94
C PHE A 75 3.93 18.10 18.18
N GLU A 76 3.30 19.22 17.80
CA GLU A 76 2.09 19.22 16.99
C GLU A 76 2.37 18.67 15.59
N VAL A 77 3.53 19.01 15.00
CA VAL A 77 3.97 18.43 13.72
C VAL A 77 4.08 16.90 13.84
N LEU A 78 4.78 16.40 14.87
CA LEU A 78 4.92 14.96 15.08
C LEU A 78 3.55 14.28 15.23
N GLN A 79 2.65 14.83 16.04
CA GLN A 79 1.33 14.26 16.25
C GLN A 79 0.56 14.13 14.93
N ARG A 80 0.50 15.19 14.12
CA ARG A 80 -0.17 15.17 12.81
C ARG A 80 0.47 14.18 11.84
N LEU A 81 1.80 14.05 11.84
CA LEU A 81 2.50 13.03 11.05
C LEU A 81 2.06 11.63 11.44
N LYS A 82 1.92 11.34 12.75
CA LYS A 82 1.56 10.00 13.24
C LYS A 82 0.08 9.67 13.05
N GLU A 83 -0.80 10.66 13.01
CA GLU A 83 -2.22 10.50 12.72
C GLU A 83 -2.50 10.23 11.22
N ASN A 84 -1.64 10.69 10.32
CA ASN A 84 -1.83 10.52 8.89
C ASN A 84 -1.23 9.20 8.38
N PRO A 85 -2.05 8.27 7.80
CA PRO A 85 -1.59 6.99 7.28
C PRO A 85 -0.45 7.08 6.24
N ARG A 86 -0.31 8.21 5.54
CA ARG A 86 0.74 8.41 4.53
C ARG A 86 2.09 8.80 5.13
N THR A 87 2.12 9.39 6.34
CA THR A 87 3.33 9.94 6.94
C THR A 87 3.71 9.32 8.28
N ARG A 88 2.82 8.54 8.89
CA ARG A 88 3.02 7.94 10.22
C ARG A 88 4.29 7.09 10.35
N ASP A 89 4.73 6.50 9.25
CA ASP A 89 5.90 5.62 9.21
C ASP A 89 7.22 6.38 9.05
N ILE A 90 7.20 7.69 8.83
CA ILE A 90 8.40 8.53 8.75
C ILE A 90 9.11 8.50 10.10
N ALA A 91 10.42 8.20 10.10
CA ALA A 91 11.25 8.25 11.30
C ALA A 91 11.54 9.70 11.67
N VAL A 92 11.07 10.17 12.83
CA VAL A 92 11.30 11.54 13.30
C VAL A 92 12.39 11.55 14.35
N ILE A 93 13.42 12.39 14.13
CA ILE A 93 14.49 12.68 15.08
C ILE A 93 14.37 14.16 15.46
N PHE A 94 14.12 14.43 16.73
CA PHE A 94 14.14 15.82 17.20
C PHE A 94 15.55 16.38 17.33
N ILE A 95 15.71 17.66 16.98
CA ILE A 95 16.95 18.42 17.19
C ILE A 95 16.57 19.73 17.88
N SER A 96 16.77 19.85 19.19
CA SER A 96 16.30 21.04 19.94
C SER A 96 17.32 21.58 20.94
N ALA A 97 17.21 22.88 21.23
CA ALA A 97 17.95 23.50 22.29
C ALA A 97 17.44 23.17 23.71
N SER A 98 16.18 22.70 23.83
CA SER A 98 15.65 22.19 25.09
C SER A 98 16.40 20.94 25.54
N CYS A 99 16.97 20.97 26.74
CA CYS A 99 17.64 19.82 27.35
C CYS A 99 16.79 19.18 28.47
N GLU A 100 15.54 19.57 28.61
CA GLU A 100 14.68 19.05 29.68
C GLU A 100 14.38 17.56 29.49
N THR A 101 14.55 16.78 30.55
CA THR A 101 14.27 15.34 30.52
C THR A 101 12.82 15.04 30.13
N MET A 102 11.90 15.94 30.53
CA MET A 102 10.47 15.81 30.22
C MET A 102 10.19 15.92 28.71
N ASP A 103 10.85 16.84 28.00
CA ASP A 103 10.67 16.98 26.56
C ASP A 103 11.16 15.76 25.81
N ARG A 104 12.29 15.18 26.23
CA ARG A 104 12.82 13.95 25.65
C ARG A 104 11.88 12.76 25.84
N VAL A 105 11.31 12.60 27.03
CA VAL A 105 10.32 11.54 27.30
C VAL A 105 9.08 11.77 26.44
N ARG A 106 8.56 13.00 26.40
CA ARG A 106 7.40 13.35 25.59
C ARG A 106 7.61 13.07 24.09
N CYS A 107 8.79 13.40 23.54
CA CYS A 107 9.13 13.10 22.14
C CYS A 107 9.01 11.59 21.85
N LEU A 108 9.60 10.75 22.70
CA LEU A 108 9.61 9.31 22.50
C LEU A 108 8.23 8.70 22.68
N ASP A 109 7.46 9.15 23.68
CA ASP A 109 6.09 8.69 23.92
C ASP A 109 5.14 9.04 22.76
N LEU A 110 5.38 10.18 22.08
CA LEU A 110 4.65 10.57 20.88
C LEU A 110 5.11 9.82 19.61
N GLY A 111 6.12 8.97 19.72
CA GLY A 111 6.57 8.11 18.62
C GLY A 111 7.73 8.69 17.79
N ALA A 112 8.49 9.63 18.32
CA ALA A 112 9.78 9.97 17.74
C ALA A 112 10.77 8.80 17.91
N VAL A 113 11.71 8.67 16.96
CA VAL A 113 12.71 7.60 16.99
C VAL A 113 13.88 7.98 17.88
N ASP A 114 14.21 9.27 17.93
CA ASP A 114 15.36 9.76 18.70
C ASP A 114 15.26 11.27 18.99
N PHE A 115 16.17 11.75 19.83
CA PHE A 115 16.31 13.15 20.23
C PHE A 115 17.78 13.53 20.31
N ILE A 116 18.15 14.69 19.75
CA ILE A 116 19.52 15.24 19.73
C ILE A 116 19.48 16.67 20.31
N PRO A 117 20.15 16.92 21.44
CA PRO A 117 20.21 18.26 22.00
C PRO A 117 21.15 19.18 21.20
N LYS A 118 20.79 20.45 21.03
CA LYS A 118 21.70 21.50 20.53
C LYS A 118 22.51 22.08 21.72
N PRO A 119 23.86 22.29 21.62
CA PRO A 119 24.71 21.97 20.47
C PRO A 119 25.07 20.49 20.38
N PHE A 120 25.18 19.95 19.15
CA PHE A 120 25.53 18.56 18.92
C PHE A 120 26.77 18.40 18.03
N GLU A 121 27.42 17.26 18.17
CA GLU A 121 28.50 16.88 17.28
C GLU A 121 27.95 16.29 15.97
N MET A 122 28.47 16.77 14.84
CA MET A 122 28.02 16.26 13.51
C MET A 122 28.23 14.75 13.35
N ALA A 123 29.23 14.16 14.00
CA ALA A 123 29.46 12.73 13.98
C ALA A 123 28.31 11.96 14.66
N GLU A 124 27.76 12.50 15.75
CA GLU A 124 26.60 11.93 16.44
C GLU A 124 25.33 12.00 15.55
N LEU A 125 25.03 13.18 15.01
CA LEU A 125 23.88 13.36 14.12
C LEU A 125 23.93 12.38 12.95
N LYS A 126 25.07 12.28 12.26
CA LYS A 126 25.28 11.35 11.16
C LYS A 126 25.05 9.88 11.57
N ALA A 127 25.54 9.49 12.73
CA ALA A 127 25.38 8.11 13.22
C ALA A 127 23.89 7.79 13.48
N ARG A 128 23.14 8.72 14.09
CA ARG A 128 21.71 8.54 14.38
C ARG A 128 20.86 8.53 13.11
N VAL A 129 21.14 9.43 12.17
CA VAL A 129 20.47 9.46 10.85
C VAL A 129 20.71 8.16 10.09
N ARG A 130 21.95 7.67 10.01
CA ARG A 130 22.24 6.36 9.37
C ARG A 130 21.51 5.22 10.06
N SER A 131 21.44 5.22 11.39
CA SER A 131 20.70 4.20 12.14
C SER A 131 19.21 4.23 11.81
N ALA A 132 18.58 5.42 11.80
CA ALA A 132 17.18 5.59 11.47
C ALA A 132 16.87 5.14 10.02
N ILE A 133 17.69 5.56 9.04
CA ILE A 133 17.57 5.11 7.65
C ILE A 133 17.64 3.59 7.55
N ARG A 134 18.61 2.98 8.23
CA ARG A 134 18.79 1.51 8.22
C ARG A 134 17.57 0.78 8.79
N VAL A 135 17.02 1.26 9.90
CA VAL A 135 15.79 0.70 10.50
C VAL A 135 14.63 0.82 9.54
N GLN A 136 14.44 1.99 8.89
CA GLN A 136 13.38 2.19 7.90
C GLN A 136 13.54 1.25 6.69
N GLN A 137 14.75 1.07 6.20
CA GLN A 137 15.03 0.13 5.11
C GLN A 137 14.71 -1.31 5.51
N LEU A 138 15.08 -1.73 6.73
CA LEU A 138 14.75 -3.07 7.24
C LEU A 138 13.24 -3.28 7.39
N LEU A 139 12.51 -2.29 7.92
CA LEU A 139 11.05 -2.35 8.03
C LEU A 139 10.39 -2.44 6.66
N ARG A 140 10.86 -1.68 5.67
CA ARG A 140 10.40 -1.79 4.27
C ARG A 140 10.69 -3.17 3.67
N MET A 141 11.89 -3.72 3.90
CA MET A 141 12.23 -5.07 3.43
C MET A 141 11.36 -6.14 4.08
N LEU A 142 11.04 -6.01 5.37
CA LEU A 142 10.12 -6.89 6.07
C LEU A 142 8.69 -6.77 5.52
N SER A 143 8.21 -5.55 5.30
CA SER A 143 6.91 -5.31 4.68
C SER A 143 6.83 -5.86 3.26
N GLN A 144 7.90 -5.73 2.47
CA GLN A 144 7.99 -6.33 1.13
C GLN A 144 8.05 -7.87 1.17
N ARG A 145 8.71 -8.45 2.19
CA ARG A 145 8.70 -9.90 2.41
C ARG A 145 7.36 -10.43 2.91
N ALA A 146 6.59 -9.60 3.63
CA ALA A 146 5.22 -9.90 4.03
C ALA A 146 4.21 -9.54 2.92
N GLN A 147 4.51 -9.88 1.65
CA GLN A 147 3.61 -9.61 0.50
C GLN A 147 2.49 -10.64 0.37
N LEU A 148 2.58 -11.72 1.11
CA LEU A 148 1.57 -12.76 1.13
C LEU A 148 0.59 -12.55 2.28
N ASP A 149 -0.67 -12.88 2.04
CA ASP A 149 -1.67 -13.03 3.09
C ASP A 149 -1.43 -14.32 3.87
N GLY A 150 -1.38 -14.22 5.20
CA GLY A 150 -0.99 -15.34 6.06
C GLY A 150 -1.99 -16.50 6.09
N LEU A 151 -3.26 -16.26 5.73
CA LEU A 151 -4.29 -17.30 5.70
C LEU A 151 -4.37 -17.97 4.32
N THR A 152 -4.37 -17.18 3.27
CA THR A 152 -4.67 -17.65 1.90
C THR A 152 -3.44 -17.93 1.06
N ALA A 153 -2.26 -17.49 1.49
CA ALA A 153 -1.00 -17.51 0.74
C ALA A 153 -1.06 -16.80 -0.63
N LEU A 154 -2.13 -16.05 -0.91
CA LEU A 154 -2.18 -15.12 -2.04
C LEU A 154 -1.38 -13.85 -1.73
N TRP A 155 -1.15 -13.06 -2.76
CA TRP A 155 -0.61 -11.71 -2.56
C TRP A 155 -1.58 -10.87 -1.73
N ASN A 156 -1.05 -10.03 -0.84
CA ASN A 156 -1.87 -9.15 -0.01
C ASN A 156 -2.20 -7.83 -0.74
N ARG A 157 -3.02 -6.99 -0.10
CA ARG A 157 -3.44 -5.70 -0.64
C ARG A 157 -2.28 -4.77 -1.00
N ALA A 158 -1.23 -4.72 -0.16
CA ALA A 158 -0.09 -3.85 -0.43
C ALA A 158 0.64 -4.24 -1.73
N TYR A 159 0.79 -5.54 -1.98
CA TYR A 159 1.32 -6.03 -3.24
C TYR A 159 0.37 -5.76 -4.41
N PHE A 160 -0.94 -5.95 -4.21
CA PHE A 160 -1.95 -5.65 -5.22
C PHE A 160 -1.86 -4.21 -5.72
N ASP A 161 -1.84 -3.23 -4.80
CA ASP A 161 -1.79 -1.80 -5.15
C ASP A 161 -0.52 -1.47 -5.96
N GLN A 162 0.62 -1.97 -5.52
CA GLN A 162 1.91 -1.79 -6.19
C GLN A 162 1.91 -2.43 -7.59
N ARG A 163 1.40 -3.65 -7.68
CA ARG A 163 1.42 -4.43 -8.91
C ARG A 163 0.44 -3.90 -9.94
N LEU A 164 -0.75 -3.49 -9.51
CA LEU A 164 -1.74 -2.87 -10.38
C LEU A 164 -1.18 -1.58 -11.02
N ALA A 165 -0.50 -0.74 -10.25
CA ALA A 165 0.13 0.46 -10.77
C ALA A 165 1.21 0.14 -11.83
N ALA A 166 2.02 -0.88 -11.60
CA ALA A 166 3.07 -1.31 -12.52
C ALA A 166 2.49 -1.88 -13.83
N GLU A 167 1.52 -2.81 -13.74
CA GLU A 167 0.87 -3.42 -14.90
C GLU A 167 0.08 -2.39 -15.71
N PHE A 168 -0.55 -1.43 -15.02
CA PHE A 168 -1.26 -0.33 -15.67
C PHE A 168 -0.33 0.56 -16.50
N ALA A 169 0.83 0.93 -15.94
CA ALA A 169 1.83 1.72 -16.65
C ALA A 169 2.39 0.98 -17.88
N GLU A 170 2.63 -0.34 -17.74
CA GLU A 170 3.10 -1.20 -18.82
C GLU A 170 2.05 -1.34 -19.92
N ALA A 171 0.78 -1.60 -19.55
CA ALA A 171 -0.33 -1.70 -20.49
C ALA A 171 -0.52 -0.43 -21.31
N ARG A 172 -0.49 0.74 -20.64
CA ARG A 172 -0.58 2.06 -21.31
C ARG A 172 0.60 2.33 -22.25
N ARG A 173 1.82 2.02 -21.82
CA ARG A 173 3.05 2.24 -22.61
C ARG A 173 3.05 1.44 -23.91
N HIS A 174 2.59 0.20 -23.86
CA HIS A 174 2.68 -0.75 -24.97
C HIS A 174 1.34 -1.01 -25.66
N ALA A 175 0.29 -0.26 -25.33
CA ALA A 175 -1.08 -0.43 -25.83
C ALA A 175 -1.56 -1.90 -25.73
N ARG A 176 -1.22 -2.57 -24.60
CA ARG A 176 -1.65 -3.94 -24.33
C ARG A 176 -2.92 -3.95 -23.49
N PRO A 177 -3.80 -4.94 -23.66
CA PRO A 177 -4.96 -5.08 -22.81
C PRO A 177 -4.52 -5.40 -21.37
N LEU A 178 -5.25 -4.87 -20.40
CA LEU A 178 -5.12 -5.19 -19.00
C LEU A 178 -6.51 -5.17 -18.39
N SER A 179 -6.90 -6.26 -17.77
CA SER A 179 -8.16 -6.35 -17.06
C SER A 179 -7.95 -6.56 -15.57
N LEU A 180 -8.92 -6.10 -14.80
CA LEU A 180 -9.01 -6.29 -13.37
C LEU A 180 -10.32 -6.97 -13.02
N VAL A 181 -10.24 -8.03 -12.21
CA VAL A 181 -11.37 -8.70 -11.60
C VAL A 181 -11.36 -8.39 -10.11
N LEU A 182 -12.45 -7.84 -9.58
CA LEU A 182 -12.73 -7.82 -8.15
C LEU A 182 -13.80 -8.85 -7.83
N CYS A 183 -13.68 -9.55 -6.72
CA CYS A 183 -14.64 -10.55 -6.30
C CYS A 183 -14.81 -10.57 -4.78
N ASP A 184 -15.99 -11.01 -4.38
CA ASP A 184 -16.42 -11.04 -2.98
C ASP A 184 -17.30 -12.25 -2.74
N ILE A 185 -17.07 -12.95 -1.62
CA ILE A 185 -17.84 -14.15 -1.25
C ILE A 185 -19.20 -13.73 -0.73
N ASP A 186 -20.24 -14.16 -1.41
CA ASP A 186 -21.62 -13.81 -1.09
C ASP A 186 -22.01 -14.33 0.30
N HIS A 187 -22.54 -13.44 1.14
CA HIS A 187 -23.05 -13.78 2.48
C HIS A 187 -22.01 -14.39 3.44
N PHE A 188 -20.73 -14.09 3.27
CA PHE A 188 -19.63 -14.68 4.05
C PHE A 188 -19.81 -14.49 5.57
N LYS A 189 -20.33 -13.34 6.01
CA LYS A 189 -20.65 -13.13 7.42
C LYS A 189 -21.57 -14.20 7.98
N GLY A 190 -22.60 -14.63 7.20
CA GLY A 190 -23.50 -15.69 7.59
C GLY A 190 -22.81 -17.04 7.79
N VAL A 191 -21.73 -17.31 7.05
CA VAL A 191 -20.90 -18.51 7.26
C VAL A 191 -20.23 -18.46 8.62
N ASN A 192 -19.57 -17.33 8.95
CA ASN A 192 -18.92 -17.14 10.24
C ASN A 192 -19.92 -17.22 11.41
N ASP A 193 -21.08 -16.57 11.27
CA ASP A 193 -22.10 -16.54 12.30
C ASP A 193 -22.71 -17.93 12.57
N ARG A 194 -22.82 -18.78 11.53
CA ARG A 194 -23.45 -20.12 11.64
C ARG A 194 -22.46 -21.23 11.97
N PHE A 195 -21.24 -21.19 11.40
CA PHE A 195 -20.28 -22.28 11.45
C PHE A 195 -18.98 -21.92 12.17
N GLY A 196 -18.83 -20.66 12.61
CA GLY A 196 -17.65 -20.14 13.29
C GLY A 196 -16.51 -19.73 12.34
N HIS A 197 -15.57 -18.94 12.84
CA HIS A 197 -14.42 -18.45 12.11
C HIS A 197 -13.54 -19.53 11.44
N PRO A 198 -13.30 -20.71 12.08
CA PRO A 198 -12.51 -21.75 11.43
C PRO A 198 -13.12 -22.25 10.11
N CYS A 199 -14.45 -22.31 10.00
CA CYS A 199 -15.11 -22.64 8.74
C CYS A 199 -14.96 -21.52 7.71
N GLY A 200 -15.09 -20.27 8.15
CA GLY A 200 -14.81 -19.11 7.28
C GLY A 200 -13.38 -19.11 6.75
N ASP A 201 -12.41 -19.48 7.56
CA ASP A 201 -11.00 -19.58 7.14
C ASP A 201 -10.80 -20.70 6.10
N GLU A 202 -11.45 -21.85 6.25
CA GLU A 202 -11.46 -22.93 5.23
C GLU A 202 -12.06 -22.42 3.91
N VAL A 203 -13.14 -21.64 3.97
CA VAL A 203 -13.78 -21.02 2.79
C VAL A 203 -12.85 -20.07 2.06
N LEU A 204 -12.20 -19.16 2.80
CA LEU A 204 -11.25 -18.20 2.24
C LEU A 204 -10.05 -18.91 1.60
N ALA A 205 -9.50 -19.92 2.24
CA ALA A 205 -8.35 -20.68 1.71
C ALA A 205 -8.72 -21.47 0.43
N LEU A 206 -9.92 -22.05 0.38
CA LEU A 206 -10.41 -22.71 -0.83
C LEU A 206 -10.61 -21.71 -1.97
N PHE A 207 -11.28 -20.58 -1.69
CA PHE A 207 -11.51 -19.56 -2.73
C PHE A 207 -10.20 -19.05 -3.31
N ALA A 208 -9.22 -18.81 -2.45
CA ALA A 208 -7.86 -18.46 -2.87
C ALA A 208 -7.21 -19.53 -3.76
N THR A 209 -7.41 -20.80 -3.44
CA THR A 209 -6.90 -21.92 -4.26
C THR A 209 -7.55 -21.92 -5.65
N ILE A 210 -8.85 -21.65 -5.75
CA ILE A 210 -9.57 -21.54 -7.02
C ILE A 210 -9.02 -20.36 -7.85
N LEU A 211 -8.84 -19.20 -7.24
CA LEU A 211 -8.28 -18.02 -7.92
C LEU A 211 -6.84 -18.25 -8.41
N SER A 212 -6.06 -19.06 -7.69
CA SER A 212 -4.70 -19.46 -8.09
C SER A 212 -4.66 -20.43 -9.28
N GLY A 213 -5.79 -21.04 -9.65
CA GLY A 213 -5.91 -21.92 -10.80
C GLY A 213 -5.93 -21.22 -12.17
N GLY A 214 -5.63 -19.92 -12.21
CA GLY A 214 -5.47 -19.13 -13.44
C GLY A 214 -4.18 -19.43 -14.21
N ARG A 215 -3.82 -18.53 -15.15
CA ARG A 215 -2.56 -18.58 -15.89
C ARG A 215 -1.40 -18.17 -14.96
N ALA A 216 -0.17 -18.53 -15.30
CA ALA A 216 1.01 -18.11 -14.53
C ALA A 216 1.23 -16.58 -14.51
N SER A 217 0.67 -15.87 -15.49
CA SER A 217 0.67 -14.40 -15.57
C SER A 217 -0.39 -13.74 -14.69
N ASP A 218 -1.42 -14.47 -14.28
CA ASP A 218 -2.53 -13.94 -13.50
C ASP A 218 -2.06 -13.71 -12.06
N ILE A 219 -2.50 -12.61 -11.46
CA ILE A 219 -1.99 -12.17 -10.17
C ILE A 219 -3.16 -12.10 -9.19
N PRO A 220 -3.51 -13.23 -8.54
CA PRO A 220 -4.55 -13.26 -7.53
C PRO A 220 -4.06 -12.68 -6.21
N CYS A 221 -4.88 -11.84 -5.60
CA CYS A 221 -4.59 -11.14 -4.35
C CYS A 221 -5.78 -11.22 -3.40
N ARG A 222 -5.53 -11.27 -2.10
CA ARG A 222 -6.55 -10.99 -1.11
C ARG A 222 -6.57 -9.48 -0.85
N TYR A 223 -7.68 -8.82 -1.21
CA TYR A 223 -7.82 -7.38 -1.12
C TYR A 223 -8.23 -6.93 0.29
N GLY A 224 -9.06 -7.72 0.98
CA GLY A 224 -9.45 -7.48 2.37
C GLY A 224 -10.54 -8.44 2.81
N GLY A 225 -10.64 -8.81 4.07
CA GLY A 225 -11.71 -9.67 4.58
C GLY A 225 -12.07 -10.85 3.67
N GLU A 226 -13.23 -10.75 3.05
CA GLU A 226 -13.79 -11.68 2.06
C GLU A 226 -13.66 -11.20 0.60
N GLU A 227 -12.93 -10.08 0.39
CA GLU A 227 -12.72 -9.46 -0.92
C GLU A 227 -11.38 -9.89 -1.52
N PHE A 228 -11.40 -10.19 -2.81
CA PHE A 228 -10.22 -10.59 -3.58
C PHE A 228 -10.15 -9.80 -4.88
N GLY A 229 -8.93 -9.68 -5.41
CA GLY A 229 -8.67 -9.08 -6.70
C GLY A 229 -7.77 -9.96 -7.56
N VAL A 230 -8.02 -10.04 -8.86
CA VAL A 230 -7.13 -10.70 -9.81
C VAL A 230 -6.76 -9.72 -10.91
N ILE A 231 -5.46 -9.39 -10.99
CA ILE A 231 -4.94 -8.59 -12.09
C ILE A 231 -4.63 -9.53 -13.24
N LEU A 232 -5.13 -9.23 -14.42
CA LEU A 232 -5.03 -10.07 -15.63
C LEU A 232 -4.24 -9.29 -16.72
N PRO A 233 -2.89 -9.38 -16.73
CA PRO A 233 -2.08 -8.76 -17.76
C PRO A 233 -2.34 -9.36 -19.14
N ALA A 234 -2.25 -8.54 -20.18
CA ALA A 234 -2.46 -8.93 -21.59
C ALA A 234 -3.78 -9.69 -21.83
N THR A 235 -4.85 -9.31 -21.12
CA THR A 235 -6.15 -9.96 -21.17
C THR A 235 -7.23 -8.91 -21.42
N ALA A 236 -8.00 -9.08 -22.50
CA ALA A 236 -9.12 -8.19 -22.85
C ALA A 236 -10.37 -8.50 -22.03
N LEU A 237 -11.33 -7.55 -22.00
CA LEU A 237 -12.53 -7.65 -21.17
C LEU A 237 -13.30 -8.96 -21.36
N GLY A 238 -13.51 -9.40 -22.60
CA GLY A 238 -14.23 -10.64 -22.89
C GLY A 238 -13.55 -11.87 -22.30
N GLU A 239 -12.24 -11.99 -22.49
CA GLU A 239 -11.44 -13.09 -21.90
C GLU A 239 -11.44 -13.03 -20.37
N ALA A 240 -11.37 -11.81 -19.80
CA ALA A 240 -11.40 -11.61 -18.34
C ALA A 240 -12.75 -12.04 -17.74
N VAL A 241 -13.85 -11.78 -18.44
CA VAL A 241 -15.20 -12.27 -18.06
C VAL A 241 -15.26 -13.81 -18.07
N GLU A 242 -14.67 -14.46 -19.08
CA GLU A 242 -14.60 -15.93 -19.14
C GLU A 242 -13.76 -16.51 -17.98
N VAL A 243 -12.65 -15.86 -17.64
CA VAL A 243 -11.82 -16.23 -16.47
C VAL A 243 -12.62 -16.09 -15.16
N ALA A 244 -13.30 -14.96 -14.97
CA ALA A 244 -14.12 -14.72 -13.78
C ALA A 244 -15.28 -15.72 -13.67
N GLU A 245 -15.95 -16.06 -14.79
CA GLU A 245 -17.04 -17.04 -14.82
C GLU A 245 -16.55 -18.47 -14.51
N ARG A 246 -15.34 -18.82 -14.94
CA ARG A 246 -14.71 -20.09 -14.56
C ARG A 246 -14.46 -20.15 -13.05
N PHE A 247 -13.96 -19.09 -12.43
CA PHE A 247 -13.76 -19.03 -10.98
C PHE A 247 -15.10 -19.11 -10.24
N ARG A 248 -16.10 -18.37 -10.70
CA ARG A 248 -17.44 -18.37 -10.11
C ARG A 248 -18.03 -19.78 -10.07
N ARG A 249 -18.01 -20.48 -11.22
CA ARG A 249 -18.54 -21.86 -11.32
C ARG A 249 -17.75 -22.82 -10.46
N ALA A 250 -16.43 -22.76 -10.49
CA ALA A 250 -15.60 -23.65 -9.68
C ALA A 250 -15.87 -23.49 -8.18
N PHE A 251 -16.22 -22.27 -7.72
CA PHE A 251 -16.59 -22.05 -6.33
C PHE A 251 -18.01 -22.52 -6.00
N GLU A 252 -18.99 -22.23 -6.86
CA GLU A 252 -20.38 -22.67 -6.71
C GLU A 252 -20.51 -24.18 -6.71
N GLU A 253 -19.75 -24.88 -7.57
CA GLU A 253 -19.79 -26.35 -7.73
C GLU A 253 -19.01 -27.09 -6.65
N HIS A 254 -18.29 -26.37 -5.76
CA HIS A 254 -17.48 -26.99 -4.71
C HIS A 254 -18.35 -27.67 -3.66
N GLN A 255 -18.06 -28.96 -3.40
CA GLN A 255 -18.74 -29.75 -2.38
C GLN A 255 -18.01 -29.71 -1.04
N TRP A 256 -18.64 -29.15 -0.03
CA TRP A 256 -18.10 -29.00 1.32
C TRP A 256 -18.23 -30.32 2.09
N ARG A 257 -17.15 -31.10 2.19
CA ARG A 257 -17.19 -32.45 2.81
C ARG A 257 -17.74 -32.45 4.24
N ARG A 258 -17.43 -31.43 5.04
CA ARG A 258 -17.89 -31.29 6.43
C ARG A 258 -19.29 -30.69 6.56
N HIS A 259 -19.75 -30.02 5.53
CA HIS A 259 -21.01 -29.30 5.48
C HIS A 259 -21.68 -29.50 4.12
N PRO A 260 -22.21 -30.72 3.84
CA PRO A 260 -22.72 -31.06 2.50
C PRO A 260 -23.86 -30.16 2.00
N ASP A 261 -24.60 -29.54 2.91
CA ASP A 261 -25.71 -28.62 2.60
C ASP A 261 -25.25 -27.17 2.38
N LEU A 262 -23.95 -26.90 2.55
CA LEU A 262 -23.43 -25.57 2.37
C LEU A 262 -23.18 -25.28 0.89
N VAL A 263 -23.93 -24.33 0.35
CA VAL A 263 -23.73 -23.81 -1.01
C VAL A 263 -23.24 -22.38 -0.85
N LEU A 264 -22.06 -22.09 -1.37
CA LEU A 264 -21.47 -20.77 -1.35
C LEU A 264 -21.28 -20.25 -2.76
N THR A 265 -21.51 -18.98 -2.93
CA THR A 265 -21.34 -18.29 -4.20
C THR A 265 -20.46 -17.05 -4.02
N ALA A 266 -19.97 -16.52 -5.11
CA ALA A 266 -19.23 -15.28 -5.13
C ALA A 266 -19.71 -14.39 -6.29
N SER A 267 -19.66 -13.09 -6.08
CA SER A 267 -19.95 -12.08 -7.08
C SER A 267 -18.67 -11.51 -7.64
N PHE A 268 -18.65 -11.17 -8.92
CA PHE A 268 -17.47 -10.73 -9.64
C PHE A 268 -17.76 -9.45 -10.44
N GLY A 269 -16.85 -8.48 -10.35
CA GLY A 269 -16.83 -7.27 -11.16
C GLY A 269 -15.58 -7.23 -12.04
N VAL A 270 -15.73 -6.98 -13.33
CA VAL A 270 -14.63 -6.98 -14.30
C VAL A 270 -14.53 -5.62 -14.99
N ALA A 271 -13.33 -5.09 -15.10
CA ALA A 271 -13.05 -3.86 -15.85
C ALA A 271 -11.76 -4.01 -16.67
N GLU A 272 -11.68 -3.28 -17.80
CA GLU A 272 -10.51 -3.24 -18.67
C GLU A 272 -9.99 -1.81 -18.82
N VAL A 273 -8.68 -1.65 -18.96
CA VAL A 273 -8.01 -0.35 -19.22
C VAL A 273 -8.54 0.34 -20.46
N ALA A 274 -8.94 -0.39 -21.51
CA ALA A 274 -9.52 0.18 -22.72
C ALA A 274 -10.83 0.95 -22.46
N GLY A 275 -11.53 0.64 -21.35
CA GLY A 275 -12.72 1.37 -20.92
C GLY A 275 -12.45 2.71 -20.23
N LEU A 276 -11.18 3.10 -20.06
CA LEU A 276 -10.80 4.33 -19.39
C LEU A 276 -10.43 5.44 -20.37
N ALA A 277 -10.62 6.69 -19.96
CA ALA A 277 -10.12 7.87 -20.68
C ALA A 277 -8.58 7.81 -20.87
N ALA A 278 -8.06 8.60 -21.81
CA ALA A 278 -6.62 8.60 -22.12
C ALA A 278 -5.73 8.98 -20.93
N ASP A 279 -6.22 9.82 -20.04
CA ASP A 279 -5.59 10.27 -18.77
C ASP A 279 -5.97 9.42 -17.56
N GLY A 280 -6.72 8.32 -17.77
CA GLY A 280 -7.18 7.43 -16.72
C GLY A 280 -6.04 6.82 -15.90
N ARG A 281 -6.30 6.58 -14.63
CA ARG A 281 -5.35 6.12 -13.61
C ARG A 281 -5.70 4.71 -13.13
N PRO A 282 -4.79 4.00 -12.45
CA PRO A 282 -5.09 2.71 -11.82
C PRO A 282 -6.31 2.74 -10.89
N ALA A 283 -6.52 3.86 -10.18
CA ALA A 283 -7.68 4.05 -9.31
C ALA A 283 -9.01 4.07 -10.08
N ASP A 284 -9.01 4.55 -11.32
CA ASP A 284 -10.22 4.59 -12.14
C ASP A 284 -10.58 3.18 -12.66
N LEU A 285 -9.57 2.35 -12.96
CA LEU A 285 -9.77 0.93 -13.29
C LEU A 285 -10.35 0.16 -12.11
N LEU A 286 -9.81 0.41 -10.91
CA LEU A 286 -10.31 -0.17 -9.66
C LEU A 286 -11.76 0.24 -9.39
N ALA A 287 -12.09 1.53 -9.54
CA ALA A 287 -13.44 2.05 -9.35
C ALA A 287 -14.44 1.43 -10.33
N ASN A 288 -14.05 1.22 -11.59
CA ASN A 288 -14.90 0.58 -12.60
C ASN A 288 -15.15 -0.89 -12.27
N ALA A 289 -14.13 -1.63 -11.79
CA ALA A 289 -14.29 -3.01 -11.35
C ALA A 289 -15.19 -3.12 -10.10
N ASP A 290 -15.04 -2.19 -9.15
CA ASP A 290 -15.88 -2.11 -7.95
C ASP A 290 -17.34 -1.80 -8.29
N ALA A 291 -17.59 -0.84 -9.18
CA ALA A 291 -18.93 -0.55 -9.67
C ALA A 291 -19.59 -1.76 -10.35
N ALA A 292 -18.81 -2.52 -11.13
CA ALA A 292 -19.27 -3.76 -11.76
C ALA A 292 -19.55 -4.84 -10.69
N LEU A 293 -18.70 -5.02 -9.67
CA LEU A 293 -18.94 -5.92 -8.55
C LEU A 293 -20.21 -5.55 -7.77
N TYR A 294 -20.40 -4.28 -7.53
CA TYR A 294 -21.61 -3.78 -6.88
C TYR A 294 -22.87 -4.08 -7.72
N ALA A 295 -22.79 -3.92 -9.06
CA ALA A 295 -23.88 -4.29 -9.96
C ALA A 295 -24.17 -5.81 -9.91
N ALA A 296 -23.15 -6.66 -9.84
CA ALA A 296 -23.30 -8.11 -9.66
C ALA A 296 -24.05 -8.44 -8.36
N LYS A 297 -23.64 -7.82 -7.24
CA LYS A 297 -24.29 -8.00 -5.93
C LYS A 297 -25.76 -7.54 -5.95
N ARG A 298 -26.05 -6.40 -6.55
CA ARG A 298 -27.43 -5.88 -6.68
C ARG A 298 -28.30 -6.69 -7.67
N GLY A 299 -27.68 -7.24 -8.70
CA GLY A 299 -28.37 -8.05 -9.71
C GLY A 299 -28.81 -9.45 -9.23
N GLY A 300 -28.57 -9.79 -7.96
CA GLY A 300 -28.97 -11.07 -7.36
C GLY A 300 -27.80 -11.96 -6.99
N ARG A 301 -26.57 -11.44 -6.98
CA ARG A 301 -25.33 -12.16 -6.61
C ARG A 301 -25.00 -13.33 -7.55
N ASN A 302 -24.00 -14.13 -7.19
CA ASN A 302 -23.58 -15.33 -7.92
C ASN A 302 -23.46 -15.08 -9.43
N ARG A 303 -22.77 -14.02 -9.82
CA ARG A 303 -22.61 -13.63 -11.23
C ARG A 303 -21.38 -12.81 -11.49
N VAL A 304 -21.02 -12.73 -12.75
CA VAL A 304 -20.04 -11.81 -13.28
C VAL A 304 -20.77 -10.62 -13.91
N SER A 305 -20.33 -9.40 -13.56
CA SER A 305 -20.73 -8.17 -14.26
C SER A 305 -19.47 -7.48 -14.79
N ALA A 306 -19.56 -6.92 -15.98
CA ALA A 306 -18.46 -6.18 -16.59
C ALA A 306 -18.79 -4.68 -16.64
N SER A 307 -17.78 -3.83 -16.50
CA SER A 307 -17.90 -2.41 -16.77
C SER A 307 -18.21 -2.19 -18.25
N ALA A 308 -19.10 -1.24 -18.56
CA ALA A 308 -19.37 -0.89 -19.94
C ALA A 308 -18.11 -0.31 -20.60
N LEU A 309 -17.71 -0.84 -21.75
CA LEU A 309 -16.76 -0.14 -22.62
C LEU A 309 -17.40 1.15 -23.11
N PRO A 310 -16.70 2.29 -23.20
CA PRO A 310 -17.23 3.45 -23.89
C PRO A 310 -17.58 3.04 -25.32
N MET A 311 -18.82 3.31 -25.74
CA MET A 311 -19.19 3.13 -27.15
C MET A 311 -18.23 3.95 -27.98
N ALA A 312 -17.52 3.32 -28.92
CA ALA A 312 -16.74 4.01 -29.90
C ALA A 312 -17.66 5.01 -30.62
N ALA A 313 -17.34 6.32 -30.50
CA ALA A 313 -18.05 7.38 -31.18
C ALA A 313 -17.68 7.42 -32.67
#